data_874daee7ce08346435f3fb10c51a9aa8
#
_entry.id   874daee7ce08346435f3fb10c51a9aa8
#
_cell.length_a   1.000
_cell.length_b   1.000
_cell.length_c   1.000
_cell.angle_alpha   90.00
_cell.angle_beta   90.00
_cell.angle_gamma   90.00
#
_symmetry.space_group_name_H-M   'P 1'
#
loop_
_entity.id
_entity.type
_entity.pdbx_description
1 polymer ?
#
loop_
_entity_poly.entity_id
_entity_poly.type
_entity_poly.pdbx_seq_one_letter_code
_entity_poly.pdbx_strand_id
1 'polypeptide(L)'
;MDIWHAVCYCSVSGNCAIPNPVKEDKSRLRRTLVDVKEEQDRQVEVVLAEKGPLIRGTVGRRRRKCGHPGCRCTRGELHHSKYLSMAVGGRTRTVHLPEADVARVDEAARRYRRFRRARAQLVRLGARLVELVD
;
A
#
# COMPACT_ATOMS: atom_id res chain seq x y z
N MET A 1 19.47 -34.26 -21.66
CA MET A 1 19.39 -34.64 -23.09
C MET A 1 17.91 -34.56 -23.45
N ASP A 2 17.42 -33.40 -23.82
CA ASP A 2 16.04 -33.26 -24.29
C ASP A 2 15.99 -32.38 -25.52
N ILE A 3 15.60 -33.03 -26.58
CA ILE A 3 15.69 -32.60 -27.98
C ILE A 3 14.44 -31.75 -28.27
N TRP A 4 14.64 -30.49 -28.55
CA TRP A 4 13.60 -29.61 -29.08
C TRP A 4 13.24 -30.04 -30.49
N HIS A 5 12.10 -30.68 -30.69
CA HIS A 5 11.52 -30.95 -32.01
C HIS A 5 10.83 -29.67 -32.48
N ALA A 6 11.57 -28.86 -33.24
CA ALA A 6 10.98 -27.84 -34.06
C ALA A 6 10.31 -28.52 -35.26
N VAL A 7 8.99 -28.64 -35.26
CA VAL A 7 8.21 -29.11 -36.39
C VAL A 7 8.15 -27.98 -37.42
N CYS A 8 8.98 -28.08 -38.46
CA CYS A 8 8.92 -27.21 -39.64
C CYS A 8 7.74 -27.65 -40.52
N TYR A 9 6.67 -26.90 -40.57
CA TYR A 9 5.59 -27.04 -41.56
C TYR A 9 6.01 -26.35 -42.86
N CYS A 10 6.59 -27.08 -43.77
CA CYS A 10 6.83 -26.59 -45.14
C CYS A 10 5.56 -26.76 -46.01
N SER A 11 4.90 -25.66 -46.30
CA SER A 11 3.88 -25.61 -47.35
C SER A 11 4.54 -25.56 -48.75
N VAL A 12 3.92 -26.20 -49.70
CA VAL A 12 4.42 -26.53 -51.06
C VAL A 12 4.66 -25.29 -51.98
N SER A 13 4.52 -24.09 -51.49
CA SER A 13 4.67 -22.84 -52.26
C SER A 13 5.93 -22.01 -51.91
N GLY A 14 7.01 -22.64 -51.46
CA GLY A 14 8.34 -22.02 -51.46
C GLY A 14 8.57 -20.75 -50.62
N ASN A 15 7.61 -20.28 -49.85
CA ASN A 15 7.78 -19.18 -48.92
C ASN A 15 7.86 -19.68 -47.49
N CYS A 16 9.06 -20.04 -47.05
CA CYS A 16 9.34 -20.32 -45.64
C CYS A 16 9.34 -18.98 -44.90
N ALA A 17 8.15 -18.52 -44.49
CA ALA A 17 8.05 -17.39 -43.56
C ALA A 17 8.48 -17.90 -42.17
N ILE A 18 9.74 -17.68 -41.81
CA ILE A 18 10.18 -17.79 -40.43
C ILE A 18 9.29 -16.79 -39.66
N PRO A 19 8.48 -17.25 -38.68
CA PRO A 19 7.73 -16.30 -37.88
C PRO A 19 8.74 -15.34 -37.26
N ASN A 20 8.69 -14.09 -37.68
CA ASN A 20 9.53 -13.03 -37.15
C ASN A 20 9.25 -13.02 -35.64
N PRO A 21 10.25 -13.24 -34.74
CA PRO A 21 10.02 -13.14 -33.33
C PRO A 21 9.33 -11.82 -33.09
N VAL A 22 8.19 -11.84 -32.43
CA VAL A 22 7.32 -10.70 -32.16
C VAL A 22 8.25 -9.54 -31.82
N LYS A 23 8.36 -8.55 -32.71
CA LYS A 23 9.08 -7.31 -32.40
C LYS A 23 8.32 -6.74 -31.23
N GLU A 24 8.82 -7.02 -30.03
CA GLU A 24 8.31 -6.42 -28.82
C GLU A 24 8.15 -4.93 -29.10
N ASP A 25 6.94 -4.42 -29.04
CA ASP A 25 6.66 -3.06 -29.49
C ASP A 25 7.42 -2.10 -28.56
N LYS A 26 8.64 -1.78 -28.93
CA LYS A 26 9.55 -0.88 -28.19
C LYS A 26 8.85 0.43 -27.83
N SER A 27 7.90 0.85 -28.64
CA SER A 27 7.09 2.04 -28.36
C SER A 27 6.13 1.82 -27.21
N ARG A 28 5.56 0.61 -27.11
CA ARG A 28 4.69 0.23 -25.98
C ARG A 28 5.49 0.12 -24.68
N LEU A 29 6.65 -0.53 -24.74
CA LEU A 29 7.54 -0.64 -23.58
C LEU A 29 7.97 0.74 -23.06
N ARG A 30 8.41 1.64 -23.97
CA ARG A 30 8.78 3.01 -23.59
C ARG A 30 7.64 3.75 -22.91
N ARG A 31 6.42 3.68 -23.43
CA ARG A 31 5.23 4.30 -22.80
C ARG A 31 5.00 3.74 -21.41
N THR A 32 5.03 2.41 -21.25
CA THR A 32 4.87 1.78 -19.93
C THR A 32 5.94 2.22 -18.94
N LEU A 33 7.20 2.36 -19.37
CA LEU A 33 8.30 2.85 -18.52
C LEU A 33 8.06 4.30 -18.07
N VAL A 34 7.58 5.15 -18.99
CA VAL A 34 7.23 6.55 -18.64
C VAL A 34 6.10 6.58 -17.62
N ASP A 35 5.02 5.83 -17.85
CA ASP A 35 3.88 5.77 -16.93
C ASP A 35 4.29 5.31 -15.52
N VAL A 36 5.13 4.26 -15.42
CA VAL A 36 5.64 3.76 -14.14
C VAL A 36 6.52 4.80 -13.46
N LYS A 37 7.37 5.50 -14.22
CA LYS A 37 8.25 6.56 -13.68
C LYS A 37 7.43 7.74 -13.16
N GLU A 38 6.45 8.20 -13.90
CA GLU A 38 5.57 9.29 -13.46
C GLU A 38 4.81 8.92 -12.18
N GLU A 39 4.33 7.67 -12.07
CA GLU A 39 3.68 7.21 -10.84
C GLU A 39 4.67 7.14 -9.67
N GLN A 40 5.92 6.72 -9.91
CA GLN A 40 6.96 6.78 -8.87
C GLN A 40 7.18 8.21 -8.36
N ASP A 41 7.29 9.18 -9.27
CA ASP A 41 7.51 10.58 -8.90
C ASP A 41 6.34 11.10 -8.06
N ARG A 42 5.08 10.80 -8.45
CA ARG A 42 3.91 11.12 -7.63
C ARG A 42 3.97 10.52 -6.21
N GLN A 43 4.39 9.27 -6.08
CA GLN A 43 4.50 8.62 -4.77
C GLN A 43 5.66 9.19 -3.94
N VAL A 44 6.76 9.58 -4.55
CA VAL A 44 7.88 10.28 -3.89
C VAL A 44 7.40 11.62 -3.34
N GLU A 45 6.65 12.39 -4.12
CA GLU A 45 6.07 13.67 -3.66
C GLU A 45 5.16 13.46 -2.44
N VAL A 46 4.31 12.43 -2.45
CA VAL A 46 3.47 12.09 -1.29
C VAL A 46 4.31 11.80 -0.04
N VAL A 47 5.42 11.06 -0.19
CA VAL A 47 6.33 10.77 0.93
C VAL A 47 7.00 12.04 1.45
N LEU A 48 7.46 12.92 0.57
CA LEU A 48 8.19 14.15 0.92
C LEU A 48 7.26 15.26 1.45
N ALA A 49 5.98 15.25 1.06
CA ALA A 49 4.99 16.21 1.53
C ALA A 49 4.57 15.99 3.00
N GLU A 50 4.77 14.80 3.55
CA GLU A 50 4.38 14.46 4.92
C GLU A 50 5.34 15.10 5.94
N LYS A 51 5.11 16.37 6.23
CA LYS A 51 5.86 17.14 7.25
C LYS A 51 5.15 17.05 8.59
N GLY A 52 5.85 16.61 9.62
CA GLY A 52 5.35 16.55 10.99
C GLY A 52 5.33 15.12 11.57
N PRO A 53 4.80 14.92 12.77
CA PRO A 53 4.88 13.65 13.48
C PRO A 53 4.08 12.55 12.75
N LEU A 54 4.65 11.35 12.73
CA LEU A 54 4.04 10.15 12.21
C LEU A 54 3.77 9.19 13.37
N ILE A 55 2.53 8.80 13.58
CA ILE A 55 2.15 7.87 14.64
C ILE A 55 1.64 6.57 14.03
N ARG A 56 2.36 5.47 14.32
CA ARG A 56 1.94 4.12 13.94
C ARG A 56 0.81 3.66 14.83
N GLY A 57 -0.43 3.83 14.41
CA GLY A 57 -1.60 3.42 15.20
C GLY A 57 -2.91 3.80 14.53
N THR A 58 -3.98 3.51 15.23
CA THR A 58 -5.35 3.86 14.83
C THR A 58 -6.09 4.46 16.02
N VAL A 59 -6.70 5.61 15.81
CA VAL A 59 -7.57 6.22 16.81
C VAL A 59 -8.94 5.56 16.74
N GLY A 60 -9.41 5.08 17.87
CA GLY A 60 -10.70 4.42 18.01
C GLY A 60 -11.56 5.04 19.10
N ARG A 61 -12.83 4.67 19.09
CA ARG A 61 -13.80 5.03 20.14
C ARG A 61 -14.23 3.76 20.86
N ARG A 62 -14.38 3.84 22.17
CA ARG A 62 -14.88 2.74 23.01
C ARG A 62 -16.02 3.24 23.85
N ARG A 63 -17.02 2.40 23.98
CA ARG A 63 -18.13 2.54 24.92
C ARG A 63 -17.94 1.53 26.03
N ARG A 64 -18.00 1.95 27.31
CA ARG A 64 -17.83 1.03 28.43
C ARG A 64 -18.63 1.45 29.65
N LYS A 65 -18.97 0.48 30.49
CA LYS A 65 -19.40 0.70 31.87
C LYS A 65 -18.15 0.97 32.74
N CYS A 66 -18.23 1.91 33.69
CA CYS A 66 -17.09 2.24 34.56
C CYS A 66 -16.95 1.31 35.77
N GLY A 67 -17.97 0.48 36.03
CA GLY A 67 -18.02 -0.40 37.22
C GLY A 67 -18.56 0.26 38.50
N HIS A 68 -18.83 1.55 38.50
CA HIS A 68 -19.41 2.25 39.66
C HIS A 68 -20.92 1.96 39.76
N PRO A 69 -21.43 1.42 40.90
CA PRO A 69 -22.83 0.99 41.02
C PRO A 69 -23.85 2.15 40.88
N GLY A 70 -23.47 3.36 41.33
CA GLY A 70 -24.31 4.58 41.22
C GLY A 70 -24.21 5.34 39.92
N CYS A 71 -23.40 4.87 38.96
CA CYS A 71 -23.19 5.61 37.72
C CYS A 71 -24.34 5.39 36.72
N ARG A 72 -24.70 6.46 35.99
CA ARG A 72 -25.70 6.39 34.90
C ARG A 72 -25.38 5.33 33.81
N CYS A 73 -24.12 4.91 33.69
CA CYS A 73 -23.75 3.86 32.74
C CYS A 73 -24.31 2.48 33.11
N THR A 74 -24.72 2.27 34.36
CA THR A 74 -25.45 1.05 34.79
C THR A 74 -26.85 0.99 34.19
N ARG A 75 -27.44 2.17 33.89
CA ARG A 75 -28.78 2.35 33.31
C ARG A 75 -28.76 2.46 31.78
N GLY A 76 -27.58 2.22 31.14
CA GLY A 76 -27.45 2.19 29.69
C GLY A 76 -26.66 3.31 29.05
N GLU A 77 -26.44 4.43 29.75
CA GLU A 77 -25.67 5.58 29.24
C GLU A 77 -24.14 5.31 29.37
N LEU A 78 -23.61 4.52 28.43
CA LEU A 78 -22.20 4.12 28.46
C LEU A 78 -21.25 5.30 28.35
N HIS A 79 -20.13 5.24 29.07
CA HIS A 79 -19.05 6.22 28.91
C HIS A 79 -18.36 6.04 27.58
N HIS A 80 -18.14 7.18 26.90
CA HIS A 80 -17.35 7.24 25.68
C HIS A 80 -15.91 7.57 26.02
N SER A 81 -14.98 6.85 25.46
CA SER A 81 -13.56 7.17 25.53
C SER A 81 -12.90 7.00 24.18
N LYS A 82 -11.90 7.82 23.90
CA LYS A 82 -11.06 7.71 22.70
C LYS A 82 -9.73 7.09 23.09
N TYR A 83 -9.16 6.32 22.19
CA TYR A 83 -7.91 5.61 22.43
C TYR A 83 -7.09 5.50 21.16
N LEU A 84 -5.78 5.40 21.32
CA LEU A 84 -4.86 5.02 20.28
C LEU A 84 -4.52 3.53 20.44
N SER A 85 -4.76 2.75 19.42
CA SER A 85 -4.33 1.36 19.32
C SER A 85 -3.09 1.25 18.45
N MET A 86 -2.04 0.62 18.93
CA MET A 86 -0.78 0.45 18.22
C MET A 86 -0.19 -0.94 18.47
N ALA A 87 0.54 -1.48 17.50
CA ALA A 87 1.29 -2.71 17.66
C ALA A 87 2.71 -2.38 18.15
N VAL A 88 3.09 -2.95 19.29
CA VAL A 88 4.41 -2.81 19.91
C VAL A 88 4.91 -4.20 20.31
N GLY A 89 6.05 -4.62 19.75
CA GLY A 89 6.61 -5.95 20.03
C GLY A 89 5.66 -7.11 19.71
N GLY A 90 4.92 -7.04 18.60
CA GLY A 90 3.96 -8.07 18.21
C GLY A 90 2.64 -8.08 19.00
N ARG A 91 2.49 -7.22 20.02
CA ARG A 91 1.28 -7.12 20.83
C ARG A 91 0.55 -5.80 20.58
N THR A 92 -0.77 -5.83 20.63
CA THR A 92 -1.59 -4.62 20.56
C THR A 92 -1.59 -3.91 21.91
N ARG A 93 -1.15 -2.66 21.93
CA ARG A 93 -1.28 -1.76 23.08
C ARG A 93 -2.33 -0.70 22.79
N THR A 94 -3.07 -0.34 23.84
CA THR A 94 -4.12 0.68 23.77
C THR A 94 -3.82 1.76 24.80
N VAL A 95 -3.76 3.01 24.35
CA VAL A 95 -3.51 4.19 25.20
C VAL A 95 -4.75 5.07 25.16
N HIS A 96 -5.23 5.50 26.34
CA HIS A 96 -6.33 6.46 26.42
C HIS A 96 -5.88 7.82 25.86
N LEU A 97 -6.74 8.45 25.08
CA LEU A 97 -6.50 9.78 24.50
C LEU A 97 -7.41 10.80 25.18
N PRO A 98 -6.84 11.82 25.84
CA PRO A 98 -7.58 13.01 26.22
C PRO A 98 -8.21 13.68 24.99
N GLU A 99 -9.38 14.30 25.14
CA GLU A 99 -10.10 14.92 24.02
C GLU A 99 -9.26 15.97 23.29
N ALA A 100 -8.46 16.75 24.04
CA ALA A 100 -7.57 17.76 23.47
C ALA A 100 -6.50 17.20 22.51
N ASP A 101 -6.10 15.95 22.69
CA ASP A 101 -5.05 15.30 21.88
C ASP A 101 -5.58 14.53 20.68
N VAL A 102 -6.87 14.27 20.64
CA VAL A 102 -7.48 13.37 19.66
C VAL A 102 -7.22 13.82 18.22
N ALA A 103 -7.49 15.09 17.93
CA ALA A 103 -7.33 15.64 16.58
C ALA A 103 -5.86 15.55 16.11
N ARG A 104 -4.93 15.91 16.98
CA ARG A 104 -3.49 15.90 16.72
C ARG A 104 -2.98 14.47 16.47
N VAL A 105 -3.38 13.52 17.31
CA VAL A 105 -2.95 12.13 17.20
C VAL A 105 -3.60 11.45 16.00
N ASP A 106 -4.87 11.73 15.71
CA ASP A 106 -5.56 11.15 14.55
C ASP A 106 -4.93 11.64 13.24
N GLU A 107 -4.60 12.93 13.14
CA GLU A 107 -3.90 13.46 11.96
C GLU A 107 -2.50 12.83 11.80
N ALA A 108 -1.74 12.70 12.86
CA ALA A 108 -0.43 12.03 12.83
C ALA A 108 -0.56 10.55 12.42
N ALA A 109 -1.61 9.86 12.84
CA ALA A 109 -1.91 8.49 12.42
C ALA A 109 -2.35 8.41 10.94
N ARG A 110 -3.11 9.39 10.45
CA ARG A 110 -3.46 9.50 9.02
C ARG A 110 -2.23 9.73 8.15
N ARG A 111 -1.32 10.63 8.55
CA ARG A 111 -0.03 10.87 7.87
C ARG A 111 0.78 9.60 7.78
N TYR A 112 0.93 8.86 8.87
CA TYR A 112 1.63 7.58 8.85
C TYR A 112 1.00 6.59 7.86
N ARG A 113 -0.33 6.53 7.76
CA ARG A 113 -1.01 5.65 6.79
C ARG A 113 -0.74 6.07 5.35
N ARG A 114 -0.77 7.38 5.03
CA ARG A 114 -0.42 7.89 3.69
C ARG A 114 1.01 7.54 3.34
N PHE A 115 1.96 7.90 4.20
CA PHE A 115 3.38 7.56 4.06
C PHE A 115 3.61 6.07 3.82
N ARG A 116 3.00 5.21 4.63
CA ARG A 116 3.14 3.75 4.50
C ARG A 116 2.60 3.23 3.16
N ARG A 117 1.47 3.76 2.69
CA ARG A 117 0.89 3.38 1.40
C ARG A 117 1.79 3.79 0.23
N ALA A 118 2.25 5.04 0.22
CA ALA A 118 3.14 5.55 -0.81
C ALA A 118 4.45 4.76 -0.86
N ARG A 119 5.07 4.48 0.29
CA ARG A 119 6.26 3.63 0.37
C ARG A 119 6.02 2.22 -0.20
N ALA A 120 4.91 1.59 0.16
CA ALA A 120 4.58 0.26 -0.36
C ALA A 120 4.33 0.28 -1.87
N GLN A 121 3.77 1.37 -2.40
CA GLN A 121 3.57 1.55 -3.83
C GLN A 121 4.91 1.74 -4.56
N LEU A 122 5.84 2.53 -4.01
CA LEU A 122 7.19 2.68 -4.56
C LEU A 122 7.92 1.35 -4.70
N VAL A 123 7.82 0.48 -3.69
CA VAL A 123 8.43 -0.86 -3.76
C VAL A 123 7.83 -1.69 -4.90
N ARG A 124 6.49 -1.66 -5.06
CA ARG A 124 5.82 -2.39 -6.16
C ARG A 124 6.20 -1.85 -7.53
N LEU A 125 6.26 -0.53 -7.68
CA LEU A 125 6.67 0.11 -8.93
C LEU A 125 8.13 -0.19 -9.27
N GLY A 126 9.01 -0.22 -8.27
CA GLY A 126 10.41 -0.64 -8.44
C GLY A 126 10.52 -2.07 -8.96
N ALA A 127 9.80 -3.03 -8.35
CA ALA A 127 9.76 -4.40 -8.84
C ALA A 127 9.28 -4.49 -10.29
N ARG A 128 8.20 -3.75 -10.63
CA ARG A 128 7.68 -3.70 -11.99
C ARG A 128 8.68 -3.13 -13.00
N LEU A 129 9.50 -2.14 -12.62
CA LEU A 129 10.56 -1.63 -13.50
C LEU A 129 11.59 -2.71 -13.83
N VAL A 130 11.99 -3.50 -12.83
CA VAL A 130 12.92 -4.62 -13.04
C VAL A 130 12.33 -5.62 -14.04
N GLU A 131 11.08 -6.03 -13.84
CA GLU A 131 10.38 -6.97 -14.75
C GLU A 131 10.23 -6.46 -16.20
N LEU A 132 10.26 -5.15 -16.40
CA LEU A 132 10.13 -4.54 -17.74
C LEU A 132 11.46 -4.43 -18.50
N VAL A 133 12.60 -4.56 -17.81
CA VAL A 133 13.92 -4.40 -18.41
C VAL A 133 14.73 -5.69 -18.49
N ASP A 134 14.28 -6.75 -17.80
CA ASP A 134 14.82 -8.11 -17.91
C ASP A 134 14.22 -8.85 -19.12
#